data_1e9e35060e94fcadd5e095d3319697e1
#
_entry.id   1e9e35060e94fcadd5e095d3319697e1
#
_cell.length_a   1.000
_cell.length_b   1.000
_cell.length_c   1.000
_cell.angle_alpha   90.00
_cell.angle_beta   90.00
_cell.angle_gamma   90.00
#
_symmetry.space_group_name_H-M   'P 1'
#
loop_
_entity.id
_entity.type
_entity.pdbx_description
1 polymer ?
#
loop_
_entity_poly.entity_id
_entity_poly.type
_entity_poly.pdbx_seq_one_letter_code
_entity_poly.pdbx_strand_id
1 'polypeptide(L)'
;MLLTIGDLLEEILIRLDVAPVRGIDSSVQSARVRGGSAANVAAIDAEIGGTPRFVGQVGDDALGHALVDDLSSRGVDVRGAHLGSTGVIVTTVGQGARTRLIDRGASRGPARLDPGTLDGVAQIYIAASAFTEDPLATAVDQLLAEIRDRRIPLVLGGPSAADLGLFGAEPFHELVRTARADAVVLNRFEHRSLGLHPREALGGAGATIITAGARPTLVLTPKGDADSVPVPPIDTLRDRTGAGDAFLAGFLASRRTGADPVSATHAGHRVAARVLRNLGPTTKA
;
A
#
# COMPACT_ATOMS: atom_id res chain seq x y z
N MET A 1 1.27 -10.26 -15.04
CA MET A 1 0.86 -10.48 -13.65
C MET A 1 1.46 -9.39 -12.77
N LEU A 2 0.71 -8.87 -11.79
CA LEU A 2 1.24 -7.98 -10.73
C LEU A 2 1.76 -8.83 -9.56
N LEU A 3 2.95 -8.52 -9.05
CA LEU A 3 3.41 -9.02 -7.76
C LEU A 3 3.31 -7.91 -6.72
N THR A 4 2.75 -8.20 -5.55
CA THR A 4 2.74 -7.29 -4.40
C THR A 4 3.46 -7.94 -3.22
N ILE A 5 4.31 -7.17 -2.51
CA ILE A 5 5.07 -7.66 -1.35
C ILE A 5 4.83 -6.75 -0.16
N GLY A 6 4.48 -7.33 0.99
CA GLY A 6 4.27 -6.61 2.24
C GLY A 6 3.28 -7.27 3.19
N ASP A 7 2.64 -6.46 4.01
CA ASP A 7 1.78 -6.92 5.10
C ASP A 7 0.43 -7.47 4.63
N LEU A 8 -0.04 -8.49 5.36
CA LEU A 8 -1.42 -8.96 5.40
C LEU A 8 -1.81 -9.11 6.88
N LEU A 9 -2.74 -8.28 7.34
CA LEU A 9 -3.16 -8.22 8.74
C LEU A 9 -4.67 -7.92 8.83
N GLU A 10 -5.22 -8.03 10.03
CA GLU A 10 -6.56 -7.53 10.30
C GLU A 10 -6.50 -6.03 10.64
N GLU A 11 -7.41 -5.22 10.11
CA GLU A 11 -7.62 -3.85 10.56
C GLU A 11 -8.98 -3.73 11.25
N ILE A 12 -8.96 -3.36 12.53
CA ILE A 12 -10.15 -3.07 13.34
C ILE A 12 -10.38 -1.56 13.28
N LEU A 13 -11.42 -1.17 12.57
CA LEU A 13 -11.86 0.23 12.49
C LEU A 13 -12.78 0.55 13.67
N ILE A 14 -12.45 1.55 14.46
CA ILE A 14 -13.25 2.01 15.60
C ILE A 14 -13.68 3.46 15.35
N ARG A 15 -14.98 3.68 15.27
CA ARG A 15 -15.55 5.02 15.17
C ARG A 15 -15.81 5.57 16.56
N LEU A 16 -15.21 6.73 16.83
CA LEU A 16 -15.35 7.47 18.08
C LEU A 16 -16.26 8.68 17.85
N ASP A 17 -17.46 8.67 18.43
CA ASP A 17 -18.36 9.84 18.39
C ASP A 17 -17.90 10.92 19.38
N VAL A 18 -17.30 10.49 20.50
CA VAL A 18 -16.69 11.36 21.52
C VAL A 18 -15.27 10.88 21.84
N ALA A 19 -14.43 11.78 22.34
CA ALA A 19 -13.08 11.40 22.79
C ALA A 19 -13.15 10.46 24.00
N PRO A 20 -12.34 9.37 24.02
CA PRO A 20 -12.28 8.49 25.19
C PRO A 20 -11.82 9.24 26.43
N VAL A 21 -12.46 8.95 27.55
CA VAL A 21 -12.10 9.52 28.87
C VAL A 21 -11.44 8.45 29.71
N ARG A 22 -10.32 8.80 30.35
CA ARG A 22 -9.59 7.87 31.20
C ARG A 22 -10.46 7.32 32.34
N GLY A 23 -10.53 5.99 32.43
CA GLY A 23 -11.30 5.30 33.49
C GLY A 23 -12.80 5.21 33.26
N ILE A 24 -13.28 5.59 32.08
CA ILE A 24 -14.70 5.50 31.70
C ILE A 24 -14.82 4.65 30.43
N ASP A 25 -15.78 3.72 30.46
CA ASP A 25 -16.11 2.89 29.30
C ASP A 25 -16.77 3.74 28.22
N SER A 26 -16.40 3.51 26.98
CA SER A 26 -16.97 4.19 25.81
C SER A 26 -17.63 3.19 24.87
N SER A 27 -18.89 3.42 24.53
CA SER A 27 -19.56 2.67 23.47
C SER A 27 -19.04 3.14 22.11
N VAL A 28 -18.72 2.21 21.21
CA VAL A 28 -18.16 2.50 19.89
C VAL A 28 -18.81 1.63 18.82
N GLN A 29 -18.75 2.09 17.57
CA GLN A 29 -19.00 1.25 16.41
C GLN A 29 -17.69 0.71 15.90
N SER A 30 -17.62 -0.59 15.61
CA SER A 30 -16.43 -1.20 15.05
C SER A 30 -16.73 -2.03 13.80
N ALA A 31 -15.73 -2.13 12.93
CA ALA A 31 -15.74 -3.03 11.79
C ALA A 31 -14.38 -3.70 11.66
N ARG A 32 -14.36 -4.93 11.16
CA ARG A 32 -13.13 -5.66 10.84
C ARG A 32 -12.99 -5.72 9.34
N VAL A 33 -11.82 -5.35 8.85
CA VAL A 33 -11.49 -5.36 7.42
C VAL A 33 -10.07 -5.89 7.23
N ARG A 34 -9.74 -6.27 6.01
CA ARG A 34 -8.36 -6.61 5.66
C ARG A 34 -7.48 -5.35 5.74
N GLY A 35 -6.35 -5.47 6.40
CA GLY A 35 -5.27 -4.50 6.47
C GLY A 35 -4.03 -4.95 5.68
N GLY A 36 -3.08 -4.03 5.51
CA GLY A 36 -1.87 -4.22 4.71
C GLY A 36 -2.03 -3.69 3.29
N SER A 37 -1.20 -2.70 2.94
CA SER A 37 -1.29 -2.03 1.63
C SER A 37 -1.05 -3.00 0.48
N ALA A 38 -0.03 -3.87 0.59
CA ALA A 38 0.29 -4.86 -0.45
C ALA A 38 -0.87 -5.84 -0.70
N ALA A 39 -1.49 -6.34 0.37
CA ALA A 39 -2.64 -7.22 0.29
C ALA A 39 -3.90 -6.51 -0.29
N ASN A 40 -4.12 -5.26 0.11
CA ASN A 40 -5.23 -4.46 -0.41
C ASN A 40 -5.07 -4.17 -1.90
N VAL A 41 -3.86 -3.79 -2.33
CA VAL A 41 -3.55 -3.55 -3.75
C VAL A 41 -3.78 -4.83 -4.57
N ALA A 42 -3.32 -5.99 -4.09
CA ALA A 42 -3.57 -7.26 -4.77
C ALA A 42 -5.06 -7.57 -4.90
N ALA A 43 -5.81 -7.48 -3.80
CA ALA A 43 -7.24 -7.75 -3.82
C ALA A 43 -8.00 -6.84 -4.79
N ILE A 44 -7.70 -5.54 -4.77
CA ILE A 44 -8.34 -4.56 -5.64
C ILE A 44 -7.91 -4.77 -7.10
N ASP A 45 -6.65 -5.12 -7.37
CA ASP A 45 -6.18 -5.46 -8.73
C ASP A 45 -6.97 -6.67 -9.29
N ALA A 46 -7.20 -7.70 -8.47
CA ALA A 46 -8.04 -8.83 -8.85
C ALA A 46 -9.52 -8.42 -9.10
N GLU A 47 -10.08 -7.57 -8.24
CA GLU A 47 -11.46 -7.06 -8.39
C GLU A 47 -11.68 -6.24 -9.66
N ILE A 48 -10.64 -5.60 -10.19
CA ILE A 48 -10.69 -4.84 -11.45
C ILE A 48 -10.24 -5.66 -12.68
N GLY A 49 -10.08 -6.98 -12.52
CA GLY A 49 -9.80 -7.91 -13.62
C GLY A 49 -8.32 -8.24 -13.81
N GLY A 50 -7.46 -7.88 -12.86
CA GLY A 50 -6.05 -8.29 -12.85
C GLY A 50 -5.84 -9.74 -12.38
N THR A 51 -4.60 -10.19 -12.49
CA THR A 51 -4.15 -11.50 -12.00
C THR A 51 -2.96 -11.28 -11.06
N PRO A 52 -3.18 -10.82 -9.82
CA PRO A 52 -2.10 -10.52 -8.91
C PRO A 52 -1.57 -11.74 -8.19
N ARG A 53 -0.29 -11.65 -7.80
CA ARG A 53 0.35 -12.49 -6.79
C ARG A 53 0.66 -11.63 -5.57
N PHE A 54 0.32 -12.11 -4.40
CA PHE A 54 0.69 -11.52 -3.12
C PHE A 54 1.74 -12.37 -2.44
N VAL A 55 2.77 -11.72 -1.90
CA VAL A 55 3.81 -12.36 -1.08
C VAL A 55 3.91 -11.63 0.26
N GLY A 56 3.78 -12.40 1.33
CA GLY A 56 3.87 -11.94 2.71
C GLY A 56 3.80 -13.13 3.67
N GLN A 57 3.85 -12.86 4.96
CA GLN A 57 3.68 -13.87 6.00
C GLN A 57 2.50 -13.51 6.89
N VAL A 58 1.72 -14.51 7.27
CA VAL A 58 0.61 -14.39 8.22
C VAL A 58 0.82 -15.36 9.39
N GLY A 59 0.07 -15.19 10.46
CA GLY A 59 0.08 -16.14 11.57
C GLY A 59 -0.43 -17.52 11.15
N ASP A 60 0.06 -18.55 11.85
CA ASP A 60 -0.50 -19.90 11.80
C ASP A 60 -1.66 -19.98 12.82
N ASP A 61 -2.66 -19.15 12.60
CA ASP A 61 -3.86 -19.03 13.43
C ASP A 61 -5.11 -18.86 12.56
N ALA A 62 -6.28 -18.99 13.17
CA ALA A 62 -7.57 -18.92 12.46
C ALA A 62 -7.75 -17.59 11.70
N LEU A 63 -7.21 -16.50 12.20
CA LEU A 63 -7.28 -15.19 11.55
C LEU A 63 -6.40 -15.15 10.29
N GLY A 64 -5.16 -15.65 10.38
CA GLY A 64 -4.24 -15.72 9.23
C GLY A 64 -4.80 -16.58 8.10
N HIS A 65 -5.36 -17.75 8.43
CA HIS A 65 -6.04 -18.61 7.45
C HIS A 65 -7.23 -17.89 6.79
N ALA A 66 -8.09 -17.24 7.58
CA ALA A 66 -9.24 -16.50 7.04
C ALA A 66 -8.84 -15.34 6.10
N LEU A 67 -7.75 -14.64 6.40
CA LEU A 67 -7.23 -13.55 5.57
C LEU A 67 -6.66 -14.08 4.23
N VAL A 68 -5.96 -15.22 4.26
CA VAL A 68 -5.47 -15.89 3.04
C VAL A 68 -6.62 -16.40 2.19
N ASP A 69 -7.64 -16.99 2.81
CA ASP A 69 -8.84 -17.47 2.12
C ASP A 69 -9.60 -16.32 1.46
N ASP A 70 -9.73 -15.15 2.15
CA ASP A 70 -10.35 -13.95 1.55
C ASP A 70 -9.60 -13.52 0.28
N LEU A 71 -8.26 -13.41 0.33
CA LEU A 71 -7.47 -13.03 -0.84
C LEU A 71 -7.59 -14.06 -1.97
N SER A 72 -7.47 -15.35 -1.65
CA SER A 72 -7.54 -16.44 -2.62
C SER A 72 -8.91 -16.51 -3.29
N SER A 73 -10.00 -16.32 -2.54
CA SER A 73 -11.37 -16.28 -3.07
C SER A 73 -11.62 -15.13 -4.04
N ARG A 74 -10.81 -14.07 -3.97
CA ARG A 74 -10.83 -12.93 -4.92
C ARG A 74 -10.00 -13.18 -6.17
N GLY A 75 -9.27 -14.31 -6.25
CA GLY A 75 -8.42 -14.65 -7.39
C GLY A 75 -6.97 -14.18 -7.26
N VAL A 76 -6.51 -13.89 -6.04
CA VAL A 76 -5.10 -13.58 -5.76
C VAL A 76 -4.31 -14.87 -5.59
N ASP A 77 -3.18 -15.04 -6.30
CA ASP A 77 -2.19 -16.10 -6.06
C ASP A 77 -1.39 -15.75 -4.79
N VAL A 78 -1.83 -16.28 -3.65
CA VAL A 78 -1.20 -16.01 -2.35
C VAL A 78 0.01 -16.91 -2.15
N ARG A 79 1.18 -16.33 -2.02
CA ARG A 79 2.44 -17.01 -1.72
C ARG A 79 2.96 -16.49 -0.38
N GLY A 80 2.74 -17.23 0.68
CA GLY A 80 3.13 -16.80 2.01
C GLY A 80 3.38 -17.98 2.92
N ALA A 81 4.16 -17.76 3.98
CA ALA A 81 4.33 -18.69 5.07
C ALA A 81 3.28 -18.41 6.17
N HIS A 82 2.78 -19.48 6.79
CA HIS A 82 2.03 -19.39 8.04
C HIS A 82 2.99 -19.64 9.19
N LEU A 83 3.24 -18.61 10.00
CA LEU A 83 4.16 -18.72 11.15
C LEU A 83 3.87 -17.62 12.17
N GLY A 84 3.83 -17.97 13.47
CA GLY A 84 3.58 -17.02 14.55
C GLY A 84 2.12 -16.59 14.64
N SER A 85 1.88 -15.35 15.10
CA SER A 85 0.54 -14.78 15.29
C SER A 85 0.26 -13.72 14.21
N THR A 86 -0.97 -13.70 13.71
CA THR A 86 -1.40 -12.69 12.72
C THR A 86 -1.39 -11.29 13.31
N GLY A 87 -0.84 -10.34 12.55
CA GLY A 87 -0.78 -8.94 12.96
C GLY A 87 -2.15 -8.26 12.93
N VAL A 88 -2.29 -7.21 13.75
CA VAL A 88 -3.53 -6.43 13.90
C VAL A 88 -3.22 -4.94 13.87
N ILE A 89 -4.06 -4.21 13.15
CA ILE A 89 -4.09 -2.75 13.19
C ILE A 89 -5.38 -2.33 13.90
N VAL A 90 -5.29 -1.48 14.91
CA VAL A 90 -6.45 -0.78 15.46
C VAL A 90 -6.43 0.65 14.95
N THR A 91 -7.45 1.00 14.18
CA THR A 91 -7.61 2.36 13.63
C THR A 91 -8.79 3.04 14.32
N THR A 92 -8.52 4.11 15.05
CA THR A 92 -9.58 4.97 15.60
C THR A 92 -9.81 6.16 14.70
N VAL A 93 -11.09 6.47 14.44
CA VAL A 93 -11.52 7.62 13.64
C VAL A 93 -12.54 8.41 14.42
N GLY A 94 -12.26 9.68 14.70
CA GLY A 94 -13.18 10.57 15.42
C GLY A 94 -12.67 12.01 15.43
N GLN A 95 -13.58 12.98 15.54
CA GLN A 95 -13.28 14.42 15.63
C GLN A 95 -12.29 14.94 14.56
N GLY A 96 -12.34 14.38 13.35
CA GLY A 96 -11.44 14.74 12.24
C GLY A 96 -10.04 14.16 12.32
N ALA A 97 -9.71 13.36 13.33
CA ALA A 97 -8.43 12.69 13.49
C ALA A 97 -8.54 11.19 13.21
N ARG A 98 -7.44 10.60 12.74
CA ARG A 98 -7.25 9.16 12.59
C ARG A 98 -5.96 8.76 13.31
N THR A 99 -6.06 7.79 14.21
CA THR A 99 -4.90 7.20 14.91
C THR A 99 -4.84 5.71 14.59
N ARG A 100 -3.63 5.21 14.33
CA ARG A 100 -3.38 3.79 14.08
C ARG A 100 -2.42 3.25 15.11
N LEU A 101 -2.78 2.11 15.70
CA LEU A 101 -1.93 1.29 16.54
C LEU A 101 -1.67 0.01 15.76
N ILE A 102 -0.40 -0.35 15.56
CA ILE A 102 -0.01 -1.41 14.64
C ILE A 102 0.83 -2.43 15.40
N ASP A 103 0.33 -3.66 15.47
CA ASP A 103 1.12 -4.84 15.76
C ASP A 103 1.26 -5.65 14.48
N ARG A 104 2.47 -5.74 13.94
CA ARG A 104 2.72 -6.44 12.67
C ARG A 104 2.69 -7.94 12.82
N GLY A 105 2.90 -8.48 14.02
CA GLY A 105 2.94 -9.92 14.25
C GLY A 105 3.82 -10.64 13.21
N ALA A 106 3.26 -11.65 12.57
CA ALA A 106 3.91 -12.45 11.55
C ALA A 106 4.29 -11.68 10.27
N SER A 107 3.65 -10.54 9.97
CA SER A 107 3.91 -9.78 8.72
C SER A 107 5.33 -9.17 8.64
N ARG A 108 6.13 -9.29 9.72
CA ARG A 108 7.57 -9.00 9.68
C ARG A 108 8.38 -10.01 8.86
N GLY A 109 7.82 -11.16 8.49
CA GLY A 109 8.39 -12.16 7.62
C GLY A 109 7.82 -12.13 6.21
N PRO A 110 8.27 -13.03 5.34
CA PRO A 110 9.20 -14.14 5.60
C PRO A 110 10.67 -13.71 5.62
N ALA A 111 11.51 -14.58 6.21
CA ALA A 111 12.96 -14.39 6.26
C ALA A 111 13.66 -14.62 4.91
N ARG A 112 12.96 -15.18 3.93
CA ARG A 112 13.49 -15.47 2.59
C ARG A 112 12.38 -15.39 1.56
N LEU A 113 12.69 -14.76 0.44
CA LEU A 113 11.84 -14.72 -0.74
C LEU A 113 12.45 -15.61 -1.84
N ASP A 114 11.66 -16.53 -2.37
CA ASP A 114 12.09 -17.40 -3.47
C ASP A 114 12.15 -16.58 -4.78
N PRO A 115 13.29 -16.55 -5.50
CA PRO A 115 13.40 -15.91 -6.81
C PRO A 115 12.37 -16.41 -7.84
N GLY A 116 11.88 -17.64 -7.72
CA GLY A 116 10.77 -18.18 -8.52
C GLY A 116 9.45 -17.40 -8.33
N THR A 117 9.35 -16.62 -7.26
CA THR A 117 8.23 -15.69 -7.05
C THR A 117 8.11 -14.64 -8.16
N LEU A 118 9.22 -14.32 -8.84
CA LEU A 118 9.28 -13.37 -9.95
C LEU A 118 8.85 -13.96 -11.30
N ASP A 119 8.59 -15.26 -11.39
CA ASP A 119 8.27 -15.90 -12.66
C ASP A 119 6.88 -15.49 -13.18
N GLY A 120 6.85 -14.99 -14.42
CA GLY A 120 5.65 -14.47 -15.06
C GLY A 120 5.20 -13.09 -14.55
N VAL A 121 6.01 -12.44 -13.70
CA VAL A 121 5.73 -11.10 -13.18
C VAL A 121 6.04 -10.04 -14.23
N ALA A 122 5.07 -9.16 -14.50
CA ALA A 122 5.20 -8.04 -15.43
C ALA A 122 5.42 -6.70 -14.70
N GLN A 123 5.10 -6.62 -13.41
CA GLN A 123 5.27 -5.42 -12.59
C GLN A 123 5.25 -5.80 -11.10
N ILE A 124 5.99 -5.06 -10.29
CA ILE A 124 6.08 -5.27 -8.85
C ILE A 124 5.62 -4.02 -8.10
N TYR A 125 4.87 -4.22 -7.03
CA TYR A 125 4.61 -3.23 -6.00
C TYR A 125 5.14 -3.73 -4.66
N ILE A 126 5.95 -2.90 -3.99
CA ILE A 126 6.44 -3.16 -2.64
C ILE A 126 5.99 -2.02 -1.74
N ALA A 127 5.27 -2.36 -0.67
CA ALA A 127 4.91 -1.41 0.37
C ALA A 127 6.17 -0.99 1.16
N ALA A 128 6.31 0.30 1.52
CA ALA A 128 7.47 0.78 2.27
C ALA A 128 7.68 0.03 3.59
N SER A 129 6.59 -0.45 4.20
CA SER A 129 6.63 -1.27 5.41
C SER A 129 7.47 -2.56 5.27
N ALA A 130 7.62 -3.08 4.06
CA ALA A 130 8.42 -4.28 3.81
C ALA A 130 9.94 -4.05 3.98
N PHE A 131 10.38 -2.80 4.10
CA PHE A 131 11.79 -2.44 4.29
C PHE A 131 12.12 -2.00 5.71
N THR A 132 11.17 -1.99 6.64
CA THR A 132 11.34 -1.35 7.95
C THR A 132 11.84 -2.29 9.03
N GLU A 133 11.55 -3.57 8.94
CA GLU A 133 11.85 -4.55 9.98
C GLU A 133 12.30 -5.89 9.40
N ASP A 134 13.32 -6.46 10.01
CA ASP A 134 13.76 -7.81 9.72
C ASP A 134 12.76 -8.86 10.28
N PRO A 135 12.69 -10.03 9.64
CA PRO A 135 13.56 -10.50 8.56
C PRO A 135 13.12 -10.13 7.13
N LEU A 136 11.94 -9.52 6.95
CA LEU A 136 11.40 -9.20 5.63
C LEU A 136 12.27 -8.16 4.89
N ALA A 137 12.76 -7.14 5.60
CA ALA A 137 13.59 -6.09 5.00
C ALA A 137 14.82 -6.67 4.31
N THR A 138 15.57 -7.53 4.99
CA THR A 138 16.72 -8.24 4.42
C THR A 138 16.33 -9.12 3.22
N ALA A 139 15.20 -9.83 3.31
CA ALA A 139 14.74 -10.71 2.22
C ALA A 139 14.35 -9.92 0.96
N VAL A 140 13.72 -8.76 1.13
CA VAL A 140 13.35 -7.86 0.03
C VAL A 140 14.60 -7.22 -0.60
N ASP A 141 15.55 -6.77 0.20
CA ASP A 141 16.82 -6.22 -0.30
C ASP A 141 17.57 -7.21 -1.21
N GLN A 142 17.62 -8.49 -0.82
CA GLN A 142 18.20 -9.54 -1.64
C GLN A 142 17.46 -9.72 -2.97
N LEU A 143 16.12 -9.57 -2.96
CA LEU A 143 15.31 -9.71 -4.16
C LEU A 143 15.45 -8.52 -5.12
N LEU A 144 15.79 -7.31 -4.64
CA LEU A 144 15.94 -6.11 -5.47
C LEU A 144 17.01 -6.28 -6.56
N ALA A 145 18.09 -7.04 -6.30
CA ALA A 145 19.11 -7.32 -7.30
C ALA A 145 18.51 -8.11 -8.47
N GLU A 146 17.76 -9.17 -8.18
CA GLU A 146 17.11 -10.01 -9.18
C GLU A 146 16.02 -9.24 -9.96
N ILE A 147 15.26 -8.37 -9.30
CA ILE A 147 14.26 -7.48 -9.93
C ILE A 147 14.93 -6.59 -10.98
N ARG A 148 16.08 -6.00 -10.64
CA ARG A 148 16.85 -5.15 -11.55
C ARG A 148 17.42 -5.93 -12.74
N ASP A 149 18.01 -7.10 -12.48
CA ASP A 149 18.61 -7.95 -13.51
C ASP A 149 17.56 -8.40 -14.53
N ARG A 150 16.36 -8.76 -14.07
CA ARG A 150 15.22 -9.10 -14.92
C ARG A 150 14.52 -7.87 -15.52
N ARG A 151 14.89 -6.66 -15.11
CA ARG A 151 14.30 -5.39 -15.56
C ARG A 151 12.78 -5.34 -15.36
N ILE A 152 12.29 -5.90 -14.25
CA ILE A 152 10.85 -5.87 -13.95
C ILE A 152 10.51 -4.48 -13.40
N PRO A 153 9.53 -3.77 -13.97
CA PRO A 153 9.08 -2.47 -13.47
C PRO A 153 8.69 -2.54 -11.99
N LEU A 154 9.24 -1.63 -11.18
CA LEU A 154 9.06 -1.56 -9.73
C LEU A 154 8.37 -0.27 -9.33
N VAL A 155 7.30 -0.37 -8.56
CA VAL A 155 6.65 0.76 -7.89
C VAL A 155 6.77 0.58 -6.39
N LEU A 156 7.19 1.63 -5.69
CA LEU A 156 7.28 1.67 -4.24
C LEU A 156 6.13 2.49 -3.64
N GLY A 157 5.57 2.01 -2.54
CA GLY A 157 4.66 2.80 -1.71
C GLY A 157 5.43 3.76 -0.81
N GLY A 158 4.80 4.89 -0.46
CA GLY A 158 5.36 5.85 0.49
C GLY A 158 5.41 5.31 1.92
N PRO A 159 6.43 5.68 2.71
CA PRO A 159 6.53 5.28 4.10
C PRO A 159 5.53 6.05 4.97
N SER A 160 4.84 5.34 5.86
CA SER A 160 4.03 5.98 6.90
C SER A 160 4.92 6.69 7.93
N ALA A 161 4.32 7.50 8.80
CA ALA A 161 5.07 8.12 9.89
C ALA A 161 5.72 7.08 10.83
N ALA A 162 5.06 5.94 11.04
CA ALA A 162 5.62 4.85 11.82
C ALA A 162 6.81 4.19 11.11
N ASP A 163 6.70 3.95 9.80
CA ASP A 163 7.79 3.41 9.00
C ASP A 163 9.01 4.34 9.02
N LEU A 164 8.80 5.67 8.88
CA LEU A 164 9.88 6.66 8.99
C LEU A 164 10.51 6.72 10.38
N GLY A 165 9.74 6.45 11.44
CA GLY A 165 10.27 6.34 12.79
C GLY A 165 11.22 5.15 12.99
N LEU A 166 11.00 4.06 12.26
CA LEU A 166 11.82 2.86 12.30
C LEU A 166 12.99 2.91 11.31
N PHE A 167 12.74 3.35 10.10
CA PHE A 167 13.65 3.26 8.98
C PHE A 167 14.43 4.56 8.73
N GLY A 168 13.80 5.71 8.95
CA GLY A 168 14.36 7.03 8.66
C GLY A 168 14.12 7.51 7.23
N ALA A 169 14.21 8.83 7.03
CA ALA A 169 13.99 9.44 5.72
C ALA A 169 15.18 9.18 4.76
N GLU A 170 16.41 9.37 5.22
CA GLU A 170 17.61 9.20 4.36
C GLU A 170 17.79 7.74 3.86
N PRO A 171 17.61 6.68 4.68
CA PRO A 171 17.58 5.32 4.16
C PRO A 171 16.50 5.07 3.11
N PHE A 172 15.31 5.71 3.22
CA PHE A 172 14.30 5.60 2.19
C PHE A 172 14.70 6.30 0.88
N HIS A 173 15.35 7.46 0.95
CA HIS A 173 15.92 8.11 -0.24
C HIS A 173 16.97 7.22 -0.92
N GLU A 174 17.86 6.59 -0.13
CA GLU A 174 18.85 5.65 -0.65
C GLU A 174 18.21 4.42 -1.29
N LEU A 175 17.19 3.86 -0.64
CA LEU A 175 16.41 2.75 -1.18
C LEU A 175 15.84 3.08 -2.57
N VAL A 176 15.20 4.25 -2.73
CA VAL A 176 14.61 4.67 -4.01
C VAL A 176 15.68 4.79 -5.09
N ARG A 177 16.85 5.36 -4.76
CA ARG A 177 18.01 5.49 -5.68
C ARG A 177 18.55 4.14 -6.11
N THR A 178 18.75 3.23 -5.17
CA THR A 178 19.37 1.92 -5.42
C THR A 178 18.39 0.95 -6.09
N ALA A 179 17.13 0.97 -5.72
CA ALA A 179 16.08 0.15 -6.32
C ALA A 179 15.76 0.59 -7.76
N ARG A 180 16.06 1.84 -8.15
CA ARG A 180 15.71 2.44 -9.45
C ARG A 180 14.22 2.28 -9.74
N ALA A 181 13.39 2.66 -8.78
CA ALA A 181 11.95 2.52 -8.89
C ALA A 181 11.40 3.29 -10.10
N ASP A 182 10.52 2.66 -10.89
CA ASP A 182 9.83 3.34 -12.01
C ASP A 182 8.89 4.42 -11.52
N ALA A 183 8.29 4.21 -10.35
CA ALA A 183 7.52 5.23 -9.67
C ALA A 183 7.55 5.02 -8.15
N VAL A 184 7.41 6.13 -7.42
CA VAL A 184 7.09 6.13 -5.99
C VAL A 184 5.74 6.82 -5.82
N VAL A 185 4.80 6.15 -5.14
CA VAL A 185 3.46 6.67 -4.89
C VAL A 185 3.31 6.94 -3.40
N LEU A 186 3.06 8.18 -3.04
CA LEU A 186 2.95 8.61 -1.65
C LEU A 186 1.88 9.69 -1.51
N ASN A 187 1.43 9.92 -0.29
CA ASN A 187 0.55 11.04 -0.02
C ASN A 187 1.36 12.29 0.38
N ARG A 188 0.69 13.44 0.41
CA ARG A 188 1.34 14.73 0.77
C ARG A 188 1.98 14.75 2.15
N PHE A 189 1.46 13.98 3.10
CA PHE A 189 2.03 13.90 4.43
C PHE A 189 3.35 13.11 4.39
N GLU A 190 3.35 11.94 3.77
CA GLU A 190 4.53 11.11 3.56
C GLU A 190 5.62 11.86 2.80
N HIS A 191 5.25 12.52 1.70
CA HIS A 191 6.18 13.34 0.92
C HIS A 191 6.85 14.43 1.78
N ARG A 192 6.07 15.15 2.59
CA ARG A 192 6.61 16.18 3.49
C ARG A 192 7.49 15.58 4.59
N SER A 193 7.10 14.42 5.13
CA SER A 193 7.86 13.72 6.18
C SER A 193 9.22 13.22 5.71
N LEU A 194 9.41 13.08 4.40
CA LEU A 194 10.71 12.82 3.77
C LEU A 194 11.60 14.08 3.62
N GLY A 195 11.16 15.23 4.11
CA GLY A 195 11.92 16.49 4.03
C GLY A 195 11.86 17.19 2.68
N LEU A 196 10.99 16.74 1.76
CA LEU A 196 10.92 17.25 0.39
C LEU A 196 10.05 18.51 0.28
N HIS A 197 10.44 19.42 -0.61
CA HIS A 197 9.61 20.56 -0.99
C HIS A 197 8.36 20.11 -1.77
N PRO A 198 7.23 20.87 -1.75
CA PRO A 198 5.94 20.42 -2.30
C PRO A 198 5.92 19.97 -3.76
N ARG A 199 6.92 20.35 -4.55
CA ARG A 199 7.08 19.97 -5.98
C ARG A 199 8.43 19.32 -6.26
N GLU A 200 9.05 18.75 -5.26
CA GLU A 200 10.32 18.06 -5.40
C GLU A 200 10.08 16.56 -5.64
N ALA A 201 10.66 16.04 -6.71
CA ALA A 201 10.63 14.61 -7.01
C ALA A 201 11.65 13.86 -6.15
N LEU A 202 11.33 12.62 -5.81
CA LEU A 202 12.30 11.70 -5.18
C LEU A 202 13.42 11.35 -6.15
N GLY A 203 14.64 11.63 -5.74
CA GLY A 203 15.83 11.29 -6.52
C GLY A 203 15.94 9.78 -6.76
N GLY A 204 16.15 9.39 -8.02
CA GLY A 204 16.25 7.97 -8.42
C GLY A 204 14.94 7.32 -8.85
N ALA A 205 13.78 7.92 -8.59
CA ALA A 205 12.50 7.45 -9.10
C ALA A 205 12.26 7.94 -10.54
N GLY A 206 11.68 7.08 -11.39
CA GLY A 206 11.24 7.49 -12.74
C GLY A 206 10.07 8.48 -12.71
N ALA A 207 9.20 8.38 -11.70
CA ALA A 207 8.15 9.35 -11.40
C ALA A 207 7.85 9.38 -9.90
N THR A 208 7.50 10.56 -9.37
CA THR A 208 6.98 10.73 -7.99
C THR A 208 5.52 11.16 -8.06
N ILE A 209 4.63 10.33 -7.54
CA ILE A 209 3.19 10.53 -7.56
C ILE A 209 2.73 10.94 -6.16
N ILE A 210 2.22 12.18 -6.01
CA ILE A 210 1.85 12.71 -4.70
C ILE A 210 0.34 12.89 -4.62
N THR A 211 -0.34 11.95 -3.96
CA THR A 211 -1.78 12.02 -3.75
C THR A 211 -2.15 13.00 -2.63
N ALA A 212 -3.32 13.64 -2.74
CA ALA A 212 -3.73 14.70 -1.81
C ALA A 212 -5.21 14.65 -1.40
N GLY A 213 -5.79 13.45 -1.34
CA GLY A 213 -7.22 13.24 -1.07
C GLY A 213 -8.08 13.82 -2.19
N ALA A 214 -8.97 14.77 -1.87
CA ALA A 214 -9.82 15.42 -2.87
C ALA A 214 -9.11 16.53 -3.69
N ARG A 215 -7.88 16.87 -3.34
CA ARG A 215 -7.08 17.85 -4.08
C ARG A 215 -6.32 17.15 -5.23
N PRO A 216 -5.92 17.91 -6.28
CA PRO A 216 -5.19 17.34 -7.40
C PRO A 216 -3.96 16.55 -6.96
N THR A 217 -3.72 15.41 -7.62
CA THR A 217 -2.51 14.62 -7.49
C THR A 217 -1.40 15.24 -8.33
N LEU A 218 -0.21 15.37 -7.78
CA LEU A 218 0.97 15.83 -8.52
C LEU A 218 1.71 14.61 -9.09
N VAL A 219 2.09 14.71 -10.35
CA VAL A 219 2.96 13.77 -11.04
C VAL A 219 4.25 14.52 -11.37
N LEU A 220 5.34 14.15 -10.72
CA LEU A 220 6.63 14.80 -10.86
C LEU A 220 7.60 13.87 -11.58
N THR A 221 8.38 14.40 -12.51
CA THR A 221 9.42 13.65 -13.22
C THR A 221 10.83 14.10 -12.77
N PRO A 222 11.86 13.29 -12.96
CA PRO A 222 13.25 13.68 -12.67
C PRO A 222 13.73 14.88 -13.51
N LYS A 223 13.05 15.17 -14.63
CA LYS A 223 13.38 16.32 -15.49
C LYS A 223 12.84 17.65 -14.98
N GLY A 224 12.07 17.63 -13.88
CA GLY A 224 11.45 18.80 -13.29
C GLY A 224 10.06 19.12 -13.82
N ASP A 225 9.50 18.28 -14.71
CA ASP A 225 8.12 18.41 -15.15
C ASP A 225 7.17 18.09 -13.99
N ALA A 226 6.10 18.85 -13.87
CA ALA A 226 5.12 18.72 -12.80
C ALA A 226 3.69 18.88 -13.34
N ASP A 227 3.00 17.75 -13.51
CA ASP A 227 1.60 17.73 -13.88
C ASP A 227 0.69 17.71 -12.66
N SER A 228 -0.43 18.40 -12.75
CA SER A 228 -1.46 18.45 -11.71
C SER A 228 -2.73 17.76 -12.25
N VAL A 229 -2.99 16.56 -11.74
CA VAL A 229 -4.09 15.71 -12.21
C VAL A 229 -5.30 15.88 -11.28
N PRO A 230 -6.42 16.44 -11.77
CA PRO A 230 -7.60 16.67 -10.95
C PRO A 230 -8.23 15.35 -10.47
N VAL A 231 -8.78 15.37 -9.27
CA VAL A 231 -9.55 14.27 -8.71
C VAL A 231 -11.01 14.44 -9.11
N PRO A 232 -11.68 13.44 -9.69
CA PRO A 232 -13.08 13.54 -10.02
C PRO A 232 -13.93 13.70 -8.75
N PRO A 233 -15.04 14.46 -8.80
CA PRO A 233 -15.95 14.59 -7.67
C PRO A 233 -16.58 13.24 -7.30
N ILE A 234 -16.91 13.06 -6.04
CA ILE A 234 -17.55 11.85 -5.52
C ILE A 234 -18.89 12.27 -4.91
N ASP A 235 -19.97 11.67 -5.41
CA ASP A 235 -21.31 11.97 -4.93
C ASP A 235 -21.61 11.35 -3.55
N THR A 236 -21.01 10.20 -3.26
CA THR A 236 -21.20 9.45 -2.02
C THR A 236 -19.87 9.01 -1.45
N LEU A 237 -19.55 9.48 -0.25
CA LEU A 237 -18.40 9.04 0.52
C LEU A 237 -18.89 8.22 1.71
N ARG A 238 -18.59 6.91 1.72
CA ARG A 238 -18.94 6.01 2.81
C ARG A 238 -17.75 5.77 3.76
N ASP A 239 -16.59 5.41 3.20
CA ASP A 239 -15.37 5.15 3.96
C ASP A 239 -14.15 5.55 3.13
N ARG A 240 -13.08 5.98 3.81
CA ARG A 240 -11.80 6.35 3.17
C ARG A 240 -10.75 5.26 3.25
N THR A 241 -11.05 4.17 3.95
CA THR A 241 -10.12 3.05 4.13
C THR A 241 -9.83 2.38 2.79
N GLY A 242 -8.55 2.18 2.48
CA GLY A 242 -8.12 1.57 1.23
C GLY A 242 -8.15 2.48 -0.01
N ALA A 243 -8.53 3.77 0.12
CA ALA A 243 -8.55 4.68 -1.04
C ALA A 243 -7.17 4.85 -1.71
N GLY A 244 -6.09 4.88 -0.91
CA GLY A 244 -4.71 4.91 -1.41
C GLY A 244 -4.32 3.62 -2.13
N ASP A 245 -4.70 2.47 -1.57
CA ASP A 245 -4.45 1.16 -2.15
C ASP A 245 -5.25 0.98 -3.46
N ALA A 246 -6.47 1.50 -3.50
CA ALA A 246 -7.30 1.51 -4.70
C ALA A 246 -6.73 2.41 -5.81
N PHE A 247 -6.21 3.57 -5.43
CA PHE A 247 -5.48 4.42 -6.35
C PHE A 247 -4.26 3.68 -6.93
N LEU A 248 -3.46 3.04 -6.07
CA LEU A 248 -2.31 2.24 -6.48
C LEU A 248 -2.71 1.11 -7.43
N ALA A 249 -3.73 0.32 -7.11
CA ALA A 249 -4.19 -0.77 -7.96
C ALA A 249 -4.58 -0.27 -9.36
N GLY A 250 -5.36 0.80 -9.46
CA GLY A 250 -5.73 1.41 -10.73
C GLY A 250 -4.55 2.02 -11.50
N PHE A 251 -3.63 2.67 -10.80
CA PHE A 251 -2.39 3.20 -11.35
C PHE A 251 -1.53 2.07 -11.94
N LEU A 252 -1.27 1.02 -11.17
CA LEU A 252 -0.47 -0.13 -11.57
C LEU A 252 -1.12 -0.87 -12.77
N ALA A 253 -2.43 -1.09 -12.74
CA ALA A 253 -3.14 -1.73 -13.84
C ALA A 253 -2.95 -0.95 -15.15
N SER A 254 -3.08 0.37 -15.11
CA SER A 254 -2.88 1.24 -16.28
C SER A 254 -1.41 1.27 -16.73
N ARG A 255 -0.45 1.33 -15.79
CA ARG A 255 0.98 1.28 -16.13
C ARG A 255 1.37 -0.03 -16.84
N ARG A 256 0.77 -1.18 -16.45
CA ARG A 256 1.02 -2.47 -17.12
C ARG A 256 0.57 -2.50 -18.58
N THR A 257 -0.35 -1.64 -18.98
CA THR A 257 -0.76 -1.50 -20.39
C THR A 257 0.09 -0.48 -21.17
N GLY A 258 1.14 0.07 -20.57
CA GLY A 258 2.05 1.02 -21.21
C GLY A 258 1.61 2.49 -21.08
N ALA A 259 0.57 2.79 -20.29
CA ALA A 259 0.13 4.16 -20.06
C ALA A 259 1.23 4.99 -19.37
N ASP A 260 1.33 6.28 -19.70
CA ASP A 260 2.20 7.23 -19.02
C ASP A 260 1.72 7.49 -17.57
N PRO A 261 2.56 8.10 -16.70
CA PRO A 261 2.20 8.32 -15.29
C PRO A 261 0.96 9.20 -15.08
N VAL A 262 0.69 10.17 -15.96
CA VAL A 262 -0.49 11.06 -15.86
C VAL A 262 -1.76 10.27 -16.16
N SER A 263 -1.77 9.53 -17.27
CA SER A 263 -2.87 8.64 -17.66
C SER A 263 -3.15 7.57 -16.61
N ALA A 264 -2.09 6.99 -16.02
CA ALA A 264 -2.21 6.03 -14.95
C ALA A 264 -2.77 6.65 -13.66
N THR A 265 -2.44 7.91 -13.37
CA THR A 265 -3.01 8.67 -12.24
C THR A 265 -4.52 8.84 -12.40
N HIS A 266 -5.01 9.17 -13.60
CA HIS A 266 -6.45 9.20 -13.85
C HIS A 266 -7.12 7.83 -13.64
N ALA A 267 -6.47 6.74 -14.05
CA ALA A 267 -6.98 5.38 -13.77
C ALA A 267 -7.04 5.09 -12.27
N GLY A 268 -5.99 5.46 -11.53
CA GLY A 268 -5.96 5.38 -10.06
C GLY A 268 -7.14 6.10 -9.39
N HIS A 269 -7.41 7.34 -9.81
CA HIS A 269 -8.56 8.11 -9.29
C HIS A 269 -9.90 7.41 -9.55
N ARG A 270 -10.10 6.80 -10.72
CA ARG A 270 -11.36 6.08 -11.02
C ARG A 270 -11.57 4.87 -10.11
N VAL A 271 -10.51 4.11 -9.82
CA VAL A 271 -10.60 2.95 -8.92
C VAL A 271 -10.80 3.40 -7.47
N ALA A 272 -10.06 4.42 -7.02
CA ALA A 272 -10.25 5.02 -5.70
C ALA A 272 -11.69 5.52 -5.48
N ALA A 273 -12.29 6.17 -6.47
CA ALA A 273 -13.67 6.65 -6.41
C ALA A 273 -14.70 5.51 -6.23
N ARG A 274 -14.41 4.30 -6.73
CA ARG A 274 -15.25 3.11 -6.51
C ARG A 274 -15.15 2.61 -5.08
N VAL A 275 -13.94 2.51 -4.54
CA VAL A 275 -13.71 2.04 -3.16
C VAL A 275 -14.30 2.99 -2.13
N LEU A 276 -14.21 4.29 -2.33
CA LEU A 276 -14.77 5.31 -1.41
C LEU A 276 -16.28 5.23 -1.19
N ARG A 277 -17.02 4.50 -2.03
CA ARG A 277 -18.47 4.24 -1.92
C ARG A 277 -18.79 2.99 -1.08
N ASN A 278 -17.80 2.23 -0.67
CA ASN A 278 -17.92 0.98 0.07
C ASN A 278 -17.34 1.10 1.48
N LEU A 279 -17.54 0.09 2.31
CA LEU A 279 -16.87 -0.04 3.59
C LEU A 279 -15.61 -0.89 3.41
N GLY A 280 -14.46 -0.36 3.83
CA GLY A 280 -13.17 -1.03 3.70
C GLY A 280 -12.61 -1.06 2.26
N PRO A 281 -11.47 -1.73 2.06
CA PRO A 281 -10.71 -1.72 0.81
C PRO A 281 -11.28 -2.71 -0.22
N THR A 282 -12.43 -2.36 -0.82
CA THR A 282 -13.08 -3.18 -1.87
C THR A 282 -13.81 -2.30 -2.88
N THR A 283 -13.85 -2.74 -4.14
CA THR A 283 -14.66 -2.13 -5.21
C THR A 283 -16.05 -2.77 -5.34
N LYS A 284 -16.30 -3.84 -4.59
CA LYS A 284 -17.57 -4.58 -4.60
C LYS A 284 -18.50 -4.02 -3.50
N ALA A 285 -19.76 -3.77 -3.87
CA ALA A 285 -20.79 -3.30 -2.95
C ALA A 285 -21.28 -4.43 -2.05
#